data_7f1f5b9779c38bbf83fbc1505e62a37a
#
_entry.id   7f1f5b9779c38bbf83fbc1505e62a37a
#
_cell.length_a   1.000
_cell.length_b   1.000
_cell.length_c   1.000
_cell.angle_alpha   90.00
_cell.angle_beta   90.00
_cell.angle_gamma   90.00
#
_symmetry.space_group_name_H-M   'P 1'
#
loop_
_entity.id
_entity.type
_entity.pdbx_description
1 polymer ?
#
loop_
_entity_poly.entity_id
_entity_poly.type
_entity_poly.pdbx_seq_one_letter_code
_entity_poly.pdbx_strand_id
1 'polypeptide(L)'
;METKIPNNAHKDIPGNPSTAKSSSIGLRNSATSDSLRVLSIEDWNFWLHNGFVVIKNAVSREQAQKTADFLWEFEEKNPNNPESWYTAARAEMQMKELQGTGMVEVYNHQLLWENRQTERVYNAFV
;
A
#
# COMPACT_ATOMS: atom_id res chain seq x y z
N MET A 1 37.95 -10.81 2.61
CA MET A 1 37.24 -11.83 3.39
C MET A 1 35.77 -11.65 3.13
N GLU A 2 35.21 -12.44 2.22
CA GLU A 2 33.77 -12.45 1.97
C GLU A 2 33.08 -13.20 3.10
N THR A 3 32.31 -12.52 3.90
CA THR A 3 31.43 -13.14 4.88
C THR A 3 30.25 -13.77 4.14
N LYS A 4 30.36 -15.07 3.87
CA LYS A 4 29.21 -15.88 3.44
C LYS A 4 28.14 -15.81 4.53
N ILE A 5 27.00 -15.18 4.19
CA ILE A 5 25.78 -15.28 4.99
C ILE A 5 25.39 -16.77 4.99
N PRO A 6 25.24 -17.41 6.16
CA PRO A 6 24.83 -18.80 6.20
C PRO A 6 23.45 -18.93 5.55
N ASN A 7 23.39 -19.81 4.57
CA ASN A 7 22.15 -20.18 3.91
C ASN A 7 21.30 -20.98 4.93
N ASN A 8 20.64 -20.27 5.84
CA ASN A 8 19.66 -20.87 6.71
C ASN A 8 18.48 -21.26 5.80
N ALA A 9 18.46 -22.52 5.43
CA ALA A 9 17.33 -23.14 4.82
C ALA A 9 16.13 -22.91 5.74
N HIS A 10 15.39 -21.84 5.51
CA HIS A 10 14.08 -21.65 6.10
C HIS A 10 13.26 -22.83 5.67
N LYS A 11 12.98 -23.73 6.60
CA LYS A 11 12.10 -24.87 6.37
C LYS A 11 10.81 -24.33 5.79
N ASP A 12 10.32 -24.96 4.73
CA ASP A 12 9.03 -24.65 4.11
C ASP A 12 7.95 -24.61 5.19
N ILE A 13 7.57 -23.43 5.63
CA ILE A 13 6.47 -23.23 6.56
C ILE A 13 5.23 -23.05 5.71
N PRO A 14 4.26 -23.96 5.77
CA PRO A 14 3.03 -23.83 5.01
C PRO A 14 2.37 -22.45 5.28
N GLY A 15 2.06 -21.73 4.20
CA GLY A 15 1.42 -20.42 4.28
C GLY A 15 2.37 -19.23 4.44
N ASN A 16 3.69 -19.43 4.54
CA ASN A 16 4.65 -18.34 4.51
C ASN A 16 5.04 -18.01 3.06
N PRO A 17 4.64 -16.87 2.49
CA PRO A 17 4.98 -16.51 1.12
C PRO A 17 6.50 -16.36 0.88
N SER A 18 7.27 -16.11 1.93
CA SER A 18 8.73 -15.99 1.84
C SER A 18 9.43 -17.34 1.62
N THR A 19 8.77 -18.45 1.93
CA THR A 19 9.29 -19.81 1.76
C THR A 19 8.64 -20.56 0.60
N ALA A 20 7.71 -19.92 -0.09
CA ALA A 20 7.12 -20.51 -1.28
C ALA A 20 8.20 -20.76 -2.33
N LYS A 21 8.25 -21.98 -2.85
CA LYS A 21 9.18 -22.40 -3.93
C LYS A 21 8.94 -21.70 -5.27
N SER A 22 8.19 -20.63 -5.29
CA SER A 22 8.10 -19.72 -6.44
C SER A 22 9.38 -18.88 -6.62
N SER A 23 10.43 -19.26 -5.99
CA SER A 23 11.77 -18.68 -6.18
C SER A 23 12.33 -18.83 -7.60
N SER A 24 11.66 -19.55 -8.48
CA SER A 24 11.92 -19.46 -9.92
C SER A 24 11.36 -18.17 -10.54
N ILE A 25 10.38 -17.54 -9.89
CA ILE A 25 10.12 -16.13 -10.06
C ILE A 25 11.05 -15.45 -9.05
N GLY A 26 12.33 -15.43 -9.37
CA GLY A 26 13.20 -14.48 -8.69
C GLY A 26 12.42 -13.20 -8.63
N LEU A 27 12.28 -12.58 -7.46
CA LEU A 27 12.06 -11.17 -7.40
C LEU A 27 13.08 -10.64 -8.38
N ARG A 28 12.62 -10.43 -9.61
CA ARG A 28 13.38 -9.67 -10.55
C ARG A 28 13.35 -8.25 -9.98
N ASN A 29 14.20 -8.03 -8.99
CA ASN A 29 14.88 -6.78 -8.91
C ASN A 29 15.66 -6.71 -10.23
N SER A 30 14.93 -6.77 -11.31
CA SER A 30 15.45 -6.50 -12.62
C SER A 30 15.62 -5.00 -12.68
N ALA A 31 16.56 -4.56 -11.87
CA ALA A 31 17.15 -3.25 -11.96
C ALA A 31 17.60 -2.92 -13.38
N THR A 32 17.23 -3.66 -14.42
CA THR A 32 18.14 -3.51 -15.53
C THR A 32 17.61 -3.71 -16.93
N SER A 33 16.43 -4.21 -17.16
CA SER A 33 15.99 -4.37 -18.56
C SER A 33 14.67 -3.67 -18.90
N ASP A 34 13.82 -3.44 -17.93
CA ASP A 34 12.57 -2.78 -18.20
C ASP A 34 12.70 -1.29 -17.86
N SER A 35 12.38 -0.45 -18.83
CA SER A 35 12.34 1.00 -18.62
C SER A 35 11.37 1.34 -17.49
N LEU A 36 11.82 2.13 -16.52
CA LEU A 36 10.95 2.69 -15.51
C LEU A 36 9.79 3.45 -16.18
N ARG A 37 8.55 3.12 -15.83
CA ARG A 37 7.37 3.71 -16.47
C ARG A 37 6.90 5.00 -15.81
N VAL A 38 7.09 5.11 -14.52
CA VAL A 38 6.62 6.24 -13.70
C VAL A 38 7.74 6.85 -12.88
N LEU A 39 8.61 6.02 -12.32
CA LEU A 39 9.73 6.48 -11.52
C LEU A 39 10.85 7.01 -12.42
N SER A 40 11.47 8.11 -12.01
CA SER A 40 12.77 8.51 -12.56
C SER A 40 13.89 7.63 -12.01
N ILE A 41 15.07 7.73 -12.59
CA ILE A 41 16.26 7.06 -12.05
C ILE A 41 16.60 7.57 -10.64
N GLU A 42 16.37 8.85 -10.39
CA GLU A 42 16.55 9.47 -9.08
C GLU A 42 15.56 8.91 -8.06
N ASP A 43 14.27 8.77 -8.43
CA ASP A 43 13.25 8.17 -7.60
C ASP A 43 13.58 6.71 -7.27
N TRP A 44 14.04 5.96 -8.26
CA TRP A 44 14.47 4.58 -8.10
C TRP A 44 15.65 4.45 -7.12
N ASN A 45 16.68 5.25 -7.32
CA ASN A 45 17.84 5.27 -6.43
C ASN A 45 17.47 5.72 -5.01
N PHE A 46 16.57 6.70 -4.91
CA PHE A 46 16.05 7.14 -3.62
C PHE A 46 15.32 6.02 -2.91
N TRP A 47 14.46 5.28 -3.61
CA TRP A 47 13.75 4.12 -3.04
C TRP A 47 14.71 3.03 -2.59
N LEU A 48 15.70 2.67 -3.40
CA LEU A 48 16.71 1.68 -3.02
C LEU A 48 17.49 2.07 -1.76
N HIS A 49 17.76 3.35 -1.58
CA HIS A 49 18.53 3.84 -0.44
C HIS A 49 17.67 4.01 0.82
N ASN A 50 16.44 4.49 0.69
CA ASN A 50 15.60 4.92 1.80
C ASN A 50 14.46 3.93 2.11
N GLY A 51 14.14 2.98 1.23
CA GLY A 51 13.06 2.02 1.40
C GLY A 51 11.67 2.56 1.11
N PHE A 52 11.54 3.79 0.64
CA PHE A 52 10.28 4.39 0.23
C PHE A 52 10.48 5.40 -0.91
N VAL A 53 9.40 5.71 -1.62
CA VAL A 53 9.35 6.78 -2.62
C VAL A 53 7.97 7.43 -2.61
N VAL A 54 7.91 8.72 -2.90
CA VAL A 54 6.65 9.47 -2.99
C VAL A 54 6.34 9.81 -4.43
N ILE A 55 5.29 9.23 -4.96
CA ILE A 55 4.81 9.49 -6.32
C ILE A 55 3.75 10.59 -6.28
N LYS A 56 4.13 11.78 -6.74
CA LYS A 56 3.20 12.90 -6.80
C LYS A 56 2.17 12.72 -7.91
N ASN A 57 0.95 13.20 -7.65
CA ASN A 57 -0.17 13.14 -8.60
C ASN A 57 -0.45 11.70 -9.10
N ALA A 58 -0.33 10.72 -8.21
CA ALA A 58 -0.58 9.32 -8.54
C ALA A 58 -2.03 9.08 -8.96
N VAL A 59 -2.96 9.78 -8.32
CA VAL A 59 -4.38 9.86 -8.70
C VAL A 59 -4.77 11.31 -8.94
N SER A 60 -5.85 11.55 -9.68
CA SER A 60 -6.37 12.90 -9.87
C SER A 60 -6.90 13.48 -8.56
N ARG A 61 -6.88 14.80 -8.44
CA ARG A 61 -7.46 15.48 -7.26
C ARG A 61 -8.94 15.17 -7.09
N GLU A 62 -9.68 15.07 -8.20
CA GLU A 62 -11.09 14.70 -8.17
C GLU A 62 -11.30 13.30 -7.61
N GLN A 63 -10.52 12.33 -8.07
CA GLN A 63 -10.58 10.95 -7.59
C GLN A 63 -10.21 10.85 -6.11
N ALA A 64 -9.17 11.56 -5.69
CA ALA A 64 -8.77 11.63 -4.29
C ALA A 64 -9.87 12.26 -3.42
N GLN A 65 -10.54 13.32 -3.90
CA GLN A 65 -11.64 13.95 -3.18
C GLN A 65 -12.85 13.02 -3.04
N LYS A 66 -13.27 12.35 -4.11
CA LYS A 66 -14.35 11.35 -4.05
C LYS A 66 -14.07 10.26 -3.01
N THR A 67 -12.83 9.82 -2.97
CA THR A 67 -12.42 8.80 -1.98
C THR A 67 -12.47 9.36 -0.56
N ALA A 68 -11.99 10.58 -0.35
CA ALA A 68 -12.02 11.22 0.96
C ALA A 68 -13.47 11.44 1.44
N ASP A 69 -14.36 11.94 0.56
CA ASP A 69 -15.76 12.16 0.88
C ASP A 69 -16.44 10.84 1.28
N PHE A 70 -16.18 9.79 0.51
CA PHE A 70 -16.68 8.45 0.84
C PHE A 70 -16.16 7.96 2.21
N LEU A 71 -14.90 8.17 2.53
CA LEU A 71 -14.34 7.73 3.82
C LEU A 71 -14.95 8.51 4.99
N TRP A 72 -15.21 9.80 4.85
CA TRP A 72 -15.92 10.60 5.85
C TRP A 72 -17.34 10.09 6.08
N GLU A 73 -18.05 9.78 5.00
CA GLU A 73 -19.40 9.21 5.07
C GLU A 73 -19.38 7.80 5.71
N PHE A 74 -18.44 6.96 5.26
CA PHE A 74 -18.28 5.60 5.78
C PHE A 74 -18.01 5.58 7.29
N GLU A 75 -17.18 6.50 7.76
CA GLU A 75 -16.85 6.68 9.18
C GLU A 75 -17.92 7.45 9.96
N GLU A 76 -19.00 7.88 9.32
CA GLU A 76 -20.08 8.70 9.94
C GLU A 76 -19.52 9.97 10.61
N LYS A 77 -18.46 10.53 10.04
CA LYS A 77 -17.75 11.71 10.55
C LYS A 77 -17.92 12.90 9.61
N ASN A 78 -17.90 14.09 10.21
CA ASN A 78 -18.00 15.35 9.45
C ASN A 78 -16.63 16.03 9.36
N PRO A 79 -16.06 16.24 8.15
CA PRO A 79 -14.76 16.89 7.98
C PRO A 79 -14.70 18.31 8.55
N ASN A 80 -15.86 18.98 8.69
CA ASN A 80 -15.95 20.34 9.22
C ASN A 80 -16.32 20.41 10.71
N ASN A 81 -16.50 19.27 11.37
CA ASN A 81 -16.78 19.21 12.81
C ASN A 81 -15.76 18.31 13.53
N PRO A 82 -14.70 18.87 14.13
CA PRO A 82 -13.68 18.11 14.82
C PRO A 82 -14.18 17.21 15.95
N GLU A 83 -15.28 17.56 16.59
CA GLU A 83 -15.87 16.74 17.66
C GLU A 83 -16.29 15.36 17.14
N SER A 84 -16.76 15.29 15.88
CA SER A 84 -17.15 14.02 15.26
C SER A 84 -15.96 13.08 15.00
N TRP A 85 -14.74 13.57 14.94
CA TRP A 85 -13.57 12.78 14.56
C TRP A 85 -13.17 11.75 15.61
N TYR A 86 -13.54 12.02 16.88
CA TYR A 86 -13.19 11.18 18.02
C TYR A 86 -14.35 10.27 18.48
N THR A 87 -15.48 10.32 17.77
CA THR A 87 -16.58 9.41 18.04
C THR A 87 -16.31 8.06 17.40
N ALA A 88 -16.74 6.99 18.10
CA ALA A 88 -16.66 5.65 17.53
C ALA A 88 -17.70 5.53 16.39
N ALA A 89 -17.22 5.43 15.15
CA ALA A 89 -18.08 5.11 14.03
C ALA A 89 -18.45 3.63 14.08
N ARG A 90 -19.71 3.31 13.73
CA ARG A 90 -20.17 1.94 13.55
C ARG A 90 -19.72 0.97 14.64
N ALA A 91 -19.79 1.42 15.90
CA ALA A 91 -19.26 0.69 17.06
C ALA A 91 -19.72 -0.77 17.15
N GLU A 92 -20.88 -1.09 16.57
CA GLU A 92 -21.44 -2.45 16.54
C GLU A 92 -20.80 -3.34 15.45
N MET A 93 -20.16 -2.74 14.45
CA MET A 93 -19.59 -3.43 13.28
C MET A 93 -18.06 -3.44 13.27
N GLN A 94 -17.43 -2.59 14.06
CA GLN A 94 -15.98 -2.52 14.14
C GLN A 94 -15.38 -3.67 14.94
N MET A 95 -14.27 -4.19 14.47
CA MET A 95 -13.44 -5.08 15.28
C MET A 95 -12.93 -4.32 16.51
N LYS A 96 -13.14 -4.87 17.70
CA LYS A 96 -12.74 -4.23 18.97
C LYS A 96 -11.25 -3.90 19.01
N GLU A 97 -10.44 -4.74 18.36
CA GLU A 97 -8.98 -4.61 18.28
C GLU A 97 -8.53 -3.40 17.45
N LEU A 98 -9.37 -2.91 16.56
CA LEU A 98 -9.09 -1.79 15.68
C LEU A 98 -9.66 -0.47 16.18
N GLN A 99 -10.49 -0.51 17.23
CA GLN A 99 -11.06 0.71 17.81
C GLN A 99 -9.97 1.63 18.34
N GLY A 100 -9.99 2.88 17.91
CA GLY A 100 -9.03 3.89 18.34
C GLY A 100 -7.67 3.85 17.62
N THR A 101 -7.45 2.94 16.68
CA THR A 101 -6.21 2.89 15.88
C THR A 101 -6.18 3.90 14.75
N GLY A 102 -7.33 4.51 14.41
CA GLY A 102 -7.50 5.35 13.23
C GLY A 102 -7.59 4.58 11.92
N MET A 103 -7.69 3.26 12.00
CA MET A 103 -7.84 2.42 10.80
C MET A 103 -9.28 2.42 10.33
N VAL A 104 -9.49 2.68 9.05
CA VAL A 104 -10.80 2.64 8.39
C VAL A 104 -11.03 1.24 7.84
N GLU A 105 -12.06 0.56 8.33
CA GLU A 105 -12.34 -0.85 8.00
C GLU A 105 -13.14 -1.02 6.70
N VAL A 106 -12.71 -0.37 5.65
CA VAL A 106 -13.25 -0.56 4.30
C VAL A 106 -12.22 -1.23 3.40
N TYR A 107 -12.49 -2.47 3.01
CA TYR A 107 -11.52 -3.29 2.27
C TYR A 107 -11.85 -3.39 0.78
N ASN A 108 -13.13 -3.45 0.44
CA ASN A 108 -13.62 -3.68 -0.90
C ASN A 108 -14.66 -2.63 -1.29
N HIS A 109 -14.20 -1.54 -1.89
CA HIS A 109 -15.07 -0.51 -2.44
C HIS A 109 -14.55 -0.05 -3.79
N GLN A 110 -15.47 0.29 -4.72
CA GLN A 110 -15.13 0.67 -6.09
C GLN A 110 -14.12 1.83 -6.16
N LEU A 111 -14.32 2.87 -5.36
CA LEU A 111 -13.41 4.03 -5.32
C LEU A 111 -11.98 3.66 -4.91
N LEU A 112 -11.82 2.69 -3.99
CA LEU A 112 -10.50 2.20 -3.58
C LEU A 112 -9.85 1.38 -4.70
N TRP A 113 -10.65 0.60 -5.43
CA TRP A 113 -10.16 -0.14 -6.59
C TRP A 113 -9.75 0.78 -7.72
N GLU A 114 -10.53 1.81 -8.01
CA GLU A 114 -10.22 2.82 -9.02
C GLU A 114 -8.89 3.52 -8.73
N ASN A 115 -8.62 3.86 -7.46
CA ASN A 115 -7.34 4.43 -7.07
C ASN A 115 -6.17 3.47 -7.33
N ARG A 116 -6.33 2.20 -6.98
CA ARG A 116 -5.29 1.16 -7.18
C ARG A 116 -5.04 0.86 -8.66
N GLN A 117 -6.09 0.94 -9.48
CA GLN A 117 -6.04 0.66 -10.91
C GLN A 117 -5.70 1.89 -11.76
N THR A 118 -5.53 3.06 -11.17
CA THR A 118 -5.06 4.22 -11.89
C THR A 118 -3.74 3.88 -12.60
N GLU A 119 -3.65 4.17 -13.88
CA GLU A 119 -2.50 3.79 -14.72
C GLU A 119 -1.16 4.20 -14.08
N ARG A 120 -1.09 5.41 -13.54
CA ARG A 120 0.12 5.91 -12.88
C ARG A 120 0.46 5.13 -11.61
N VAL A 121 -0.53 4.72 -10.82
CA VAL A 121 -0.32 3.87 -9.64
C VAL A 121 0.14 2.50 -10.09
N TYR A 122 -0.59 1.85 -10.99
CA TYR A 122 -0.26 0.53 -11.51
C TYR A 122 1.17 0.49 -12.10
N ASN A 123 1.48 1.43 -13.00
CA ASN A 123 2.78 1.47 -13.68
C ASN A 123 3.96 1.84 -12.76
N ALA A 124 3.72 2.26 -11.53
CA ALA A 124 4.78 2.44 -10.54
C ALA A 124 5.29 1.11 -9.94
N PHE A 125 4.49 0.03 -10.08
CA PHE A 125 4.80 -1.29 -9.53
C PHE A 125 5.25 -2.32 -10.58
N VAL A 126 5.18 -1.99 -11.87
CA VAL A 126 5.48 -2.92 -12.98
C VAL A 126 6.60 -2.44 -13.88
#